data_90fe2f7a5ded1b1de52572b56590ec3d
#
_entry.id   90fe2f7a5ded1b1de52572b56590ec3d
#
_cell.length_a   1.000
_cell.length_b   1.000
_cell.length_c   1.000
_cell.angle_alpha   90.00
_cell.angle_beta   90.00
_cell.angle_gamma   90.00
#
_symmetry.space_group_name_H-M   'P 1'
#
loop_
_entity.id
_entity.type
_entity.pdbx_description
1 polymer ?
#
loop_
_entity_poly.entity_id
_entity_poly.type
_entity_poly.pdbx_seq_one_letter_code
_entity_poly.pdbx_strand_id
1 'polypeptide(L)'
;IESAIADFQPEIIINQITDLKNVDMAANTKVRVEGSKNLIDAAQKYNVKKVIAQSIGFMYEAGEGLATEETPLDLESSGDRKVTVDGVIGLEEETSRMDEYVVLRFGWLYGPGTWYGKDGMIYNQFVDGNVTLSDGVTSFVHLDDAVETSIQALNFDNGIYNVADDEPVKGSDFAEWYKQQLNVDPEINIQPAQPFERGITNDKFKAQGGKLIYSTWKDGMNPIK
;
A
#
# COMPACT_ATOMS: atom_id res chain seq x y z
N ILE A 1 5.71 21.85 -7.45
CA ILE A 1 5.43 21.60 -6.01
C ILE A 1 5.63 22.87 -5.22
N GLU A 2 6.85 23.45 -5.19
CA GLU A 2 7.18 24.60 -4.33
C GLU A 2 6.26 25.80 -4.54
N SER A 3 6.01 26.24 -5.79
CA SER A 3 5.11 27.35 -6.07
C SER A 3 3.68 27.12 -5.55
N ALA A 4 3.17 25.89 -5.73
CA ALA A 4 1.82 25.55 -5.25
C ALA A 4 1.73 25.63 -3.72
N ILE A 5 2.76 25.18 -2.99
CA ILE A 5 2.80 25.27 -1.52
C ILE A 5 2.93 26.74 -1.10
N ALA A 6 3.77 27.54 -1.77
CA ALA A 6 3.95 28.96 -1.50
C ALA A 6 2.65 29.76 -1.68
N ASP A 7 1.90 29.45 -2.75
CA ASP A 7 0.66 30.17 -3.09
C ASP A 7 -0.51 29.74 -2.20
N PHE A 8 -0.65 28.43 -1.91
CA PHE A 8 -1.77 27.90 -1.14
C PHE A 8 -1.56 27.97 0.37
N GLN A 9 -0.30 27.91 0.84
CA GLN A 9 0.09 27.88 2.24
C GLN A 9 -0.68 26.84 3.10
N PRO A 10 -0.62 25.56 2.74
CA PRO A 10 -1.36 24.51 3.46
C PRO A 10 -0.78 24.33 4.87
N GLU A 11 -1.64 24.05 5.85
CA GLU A 11 -1.19 23.60 7.18
C GLU A 11 -0.75 22.15 7.18
N ILE A 12 -1.42 21.30 6.39
CA ILE A 12 -1.19 19.85 6.31
C ILE A 12 -1.12 19.43 4.84
N ILE A 13 -0.25 18.49 4.52
CA ILE A 13 -0.16 17.87 3.20
C ILE A 13 -0.43 16.38 3.34
N ILE A 14 -1.35 15.85 2.50
CA ILE A 14 -1.53 14.41 2.31
C ILE A 14 -0.90 14.04 0.98
N ASN A 15 0.22 13.33 1.03
CA ASN A 15 0.99 12.90 -0.14
C ASN A 15 0.55 11.51 -0.61
N GLN A 16 -0.20 11.46 -1.70
CA GLN A 16 -0.66 10.22 -2.37
C GLN A 16 -0.01 10.04 -3.75
N ILE A 17 1.10 10.73 -4.02
CA ILE A 17 1.71 10.76 -5.35
C ILE A 17 2.38 9.42 -5.65
N THR A 18 1.96 8.78 -6.75
CA THR A 18 2.58 7.59 -7.32
C THR A 18 2.62 7.71 -8.85
N ASP A 19 3.51 6.96 -9.50
CA ASP A 19 3.54 6.80 -10.96
C ASP A 19 3.43 5.31 -11.32
N LEU A 20 2.22 4.79 -11.24
CA LEU A 20 1.91 3.38 -11.53
C LEU A 20 1.18 3.20 -12.88
N LYS A 21 0.92 4.29 -13.61
CA LYS A 21 0.13 4.25 -14.85
C LYS A 21 0.72 3.33 -15.92
N ASN A 22 2.05 3.30 -16.03
CA ASN A 22 2.76 2.50 -17.02
C ASN A 22 3.46 1.28 -16.39
N VAL A 23 3.21 0.99 -15.10
CA VAL A 23 3.88 -0.07 -14.33
C VAL A 23 5.42 0.06 -14.37
N ASP A 24 5.93 1.29 -14.48
CA ASP A 24 7.36 1.60 -14.45
C ASP A 24 7.81 1.82 -13.00
N MET A 25 8.40 0.79 -12.40
CA MET A 25 8.85 0.84 -11.00
C MET A 25 10.00 1.84 -10.81
N ALA A 26 10.86 2.04 -11.80
CA ALA A 26 11.95 3.00 -11.71
C ALA A 26 11.42 4.45 -11.71
N ALA A 27 10.45 4.77 -12.58
CA ALA A 27 9.78 6.06 -12.59
C ALA A 27 9.04 6.31 -11.26
N ASN A 28 8.33 5.31 -10.76
CA ASN A 28 7.64 5.41 -9.47
C ASN A 28 8.61 5.62 -8.30
N THR A 29 9.75 4.90 -8.28
CA THR A 29 10.81 5.09 -7.28
C THR A 29 11.40 6.50 -7.33
N LYS A 30 11.64 7.04 -8.52
CA LYS A 30 12.09 8.43 -8.68
C LYS A 30 11.08 9.43 -8.09
N VAL A 31 9.79 9.23 -8.33
CA VAL A 31 8.74 10.06 -7.74
C VAL A 31 8.74 9.94 -6.22
N ARG A 32 8.94 8.75 -5.67
CA ARG A 32 9.00 8.52 -4.23
C ARG A 32 10.22 9.17 -3.58
N VAL A 33 11.40 9.06 -4.18
CA VAL A 33 12.64 9.61 -3.62
C VAL A 33 12.75 11.11 -3.88
N GLU A 34 12.86 11.52 -5.14
CA GLU A 34 13.08 12.92 -5.51
C GLU A 34 11.82 13.78 -5.28
N GLY A 35 10.65 13.22 -5.57
CA GLY A 35 9.37 13.91 -5.37
C GLY A 35 9.10 14.19 -3.90
N SER A 36 9.34 13.20 -3.01
CA SER A 36 9.18 13.39 -1.57
C SER A 36 10.19 14.38 -1.02
N LYS A 37 11.46 14.28 -1.44
CA LYS A 37 12.47 15.28 -1.06
C LYS A 37 12.04 16.69 -1.41
N ASN A 38 11.63 16.94 -2.66
CA ASN A 38 11.18 18.25 -3.11
C ASN A 38 9.93 18.74 -2.35
N LEU A 39 9.03 17.80 -2.01
CA LEU A 39 7.82 18.11 -1.23
C LEU A 39 8.19 18.54 0.19
N ILE A 40 9.04 17.76 0.86
CA ILE A 40 9.42 18.00 2.25
C ILE A 40 10.28 19.28 2.36
N ASP A 41 11.23 19.51 1.46
CA ASP A 41 12.02 20.74 1.43
C ASP A 41 11.09 21.97 1.30
N ALA A 42 10.08 21.91 0.44
CA ALA A 42 9.11 22.98 0.30
C ALA A 42 8.18 23.08 1.53
N ALA A 43 7.72 21.96 2.08
CA ALA A 43 6.88 21.94 3.28
C ALA A 43 7.57 22.61 4.49
N GLN A 44 8.84 22.29 4.72
CA GLN A 44 9.64 22.91 5.77
C GLN A 44 9.86 24.41 5.51
N LYS A 45 10.18 24.79 4.27
CA LYS A 45 10.41 26.19 3.86
C LYS A 45 9.19 27.09 4.12
N TYR A 46 7.98 26.54 3.92
CA TYR A 46 6.73 27.29 4.05
C TYR A 46 5.94 26.96 5.33
N ASN A 47 6.61 26.35 6.33
CA ASN A 47 6.06 26.07 7.66
C ASN A 47 4.79 25.20 7.66
N VAL A 48 4.72 24.21 6.75
CA VAL A 48 3.69 23.15 6.81
C VAL A 48 3.87 22.40 8.13
N LYS A 49 2.79 22.18 8.87
CA LYS A 49 2.84 21.56 10.20
C LYS A 49 3.02 20.05 10.14
N LYS A 50 2.23 19.39 9.27
CA LYS A 50 2.18 17.92 9.21
C LYS A 50 2.17 17.42 7.78
N VAL A 51 2.87 16.29 7.55
CA VAL A 51 2.78 15.55 6.29
C VAL A 51 2.32 14.13 6.57
N ILE A 52 1.33 13.68 5.81
CA ILE A 52 0.84 12.29 5.80
C ILE A 52 1.24 11.69 4.45
N ALA A 53 1.96 10.58 4.45
CA ALA A 53 2.43 9.97 3.22
C ALA A 53 1.92 8.54 3.03
N GLN A 54 1.49 8.23 1.81
CA GLN A 54 1.19 6.86 1.39
C GLN A 54 2.48 6.09 1.15
N SER A 55 2.62 4.93 1.78
CA SER A 55 3.68 3.96 1.57
C SER A 55 3.10 2.57 1.29
N ILE A 56 3.93 1.52 1.30
CA ILE A 56 3.55 0.15 0.94
C ILE A 56 3.90 -0.82 2.08
N GLY A 57 2.93 -1.66 2.47
CA GLY A 57 3.04 -2.61 3.59
C GLY A 57 3.60 -3.99 3.23
N PHE A 58 4.10 -4.22 2.01
CA PHE A 58 4.60 -5.55 1.60
C PHE A 58 6.08 -5.56 1.21
N MET A 59 6.87 -4.60 1.75
CA MET A 59 8.31 -4.47 1.50
C MET A 59 9.18 -4.89 2.69
N TYR A 60 8.64 -5.65 3.62
CA TYR A 60 9.35 -6.18 4.77
C TYR A 60 10.28 -7.34 4.40
N GLU A 61 11.31 -7.56 5.21
CA GLU A 61 12.21 -8.71 5.08
C GLU A 61 11.47 -10.04 5.30
N ALA A 62 12.10 -11.11 4.84
CA ALA A 62 11.62 -12.47 5.03
C ALA A 62 11.50 -12.83 6.53
N GLY A 63 10.51 -13.65 6.88
CA GLY A 63 10.32 -14.10 8.26
C GLY A 63 9.04 -14.91 8.45
N GLU A 64 8.80 -15.34 9.68
CA GLU A 64 7.59 -16.06 10.06
C GLU A 64 6.50 -15.12 10.57
N GLY A 65 5.23 -15.48 10.31
CA GLY A 65 4.06 -14.71 10.72
C GLY A 65 3.91 -13.36 10.01
N LEU A 66 2.95 -12.58 10.40
CA LEU A 66 2.68 -11.27 9.82
C LEU A 66 3.76 -10.26 10.22
N ALA A 67 4.13 -9.36 9.29
CA ALA A 67 5.06 -8.28 9.59
C ALA A 67 4.37 -7.17 10.40
N THR A 68 5.10 -6.60 11.33
CA THR A 68 4.74 -5.39 12.08
C THR A 68 5.57 -4.21 11.58
N GLU A 69 5.28 -3.01 12.06
CA GLU A 69 6.07 -1.81 11.74
C GLU A 69 7.51 -1.88 12.29
N GLU A 70 7.76 -2.75 13.27
CA GLU A 70 9.10 -3.02 13.84
C GLU A 70 9.92 -3.99 12.99
N THR A 71 9.27 -4.72 12.05
CA THR A 71 9.97 -5.60 11.11
C THR A 71 10.78 -4.74 10.14
N PRO A 72 12.09 -5.00 9.95
CA PRO A 72 12.88 -4.25 8.98
C PRO A 72 12.34 -4.37 7.55
N LEU A 73 12.59 -3.34 6.72
CA LEU A 73 12.38 -3.43 5.29
C LEU A 73 13.46 -4.33 4.65
N ASP A 74 13.13 -4.97 3.53
CA ASP A 74 13.97 -5.95 2.84
C ASP A 74 15.16 -5.28 2.10
N LEU A 75 16.14 -4.83 2.87
CA LEU A 75 17.33 -4.11 2.36
C LEU A 75 18.19 -4.98 1.46
N GLU A 76 18.19 -6.30 1.67
CA GLU A 76 19.00 -7.28 0.93
C GLU A 76 18.30 -7.80 -0.34
N SER A 77 17.12 -7.26 -0.65
CA SER A 77 16.39 -7.60 -1.87
C SER A 77 17.18 -7.26 -3.15
N SER A 78 16.78 -7.86 -4.26
CA SER A 78 17.41 -7.64 -5.57
C SER A 78 16.37 -7.41 -6.67
N GLY A 79 16.81 -7.03 -7.87
CA GLY A 79 15.94 -6.81 -9.02
C GLY A 79 14.87 -5.74 -8.77
N ASP A 80 13.68 -5.92 -9.31
CA ASP A 80 12.57 -4.97 -9.23
C ASP A 80 12.08 -4.73 -7.79
N ARG A 81 12.21 -5.76 -6.93
CA ARG A 81 11.87 -5.60 -5.51
C ARG A 81 12.79 -4.58 -4.82
N LYS A 82 14.11 -4.65 -5.10
CA LYS A 82 15.07 -3.68 -4.55
C LYS A 82 14.73 -2.25 -4.97
N VAL A 83 14.41 -2.04 -6.23
CA VAL A 83 13.99 -0.73 -6.75
C VAL A 83 12.79 -0.18 -5.97
N THR A 84 11.81 -1.04 -5.68
CA THR A 84 10.62 -0.65 -4.94
C THR A 84 10.93 -0.38 -3.46
N VAL A 85 11.75 -1.22 -2.82
CA VAL A 85 12.19 -1.05 -1.42
C VAL A 85 12.95 0.26 -1.25
N ASP A 86 13.88 0.59 -2.16
CA ASP A 86 14.61 1.86 -2.14
C ASP A 86 13.68 3.07 -2.27
N GLY A 87 12.65 2.95 -3.10
CA GLY A 87 11.63 4.00 -3.23
C GLY A 87 10.80 4.19 -1.94
N VAL A 88 10.47 3.11 -1.26
CA VAL A 88 9.77 3.15 0.04
C VAL A 88 10.64 3.82 1.09
N ILE A 89 11.91 3.39 1.20
CA ILE A 89 12.88 3.97 2.16
C ILE A 89 13.02 5.47 1.93
N GLY A 90 13.29 5.88 0.68
CA GLY A 90 13.49 7.30 0.39
C GLY A 90 12.27 8.17 0.70
N LEU A 91 11.04 7.68 0.41
CA LEU A 91 9.81 8.38 0.76
C LEU A 91 9.65 8.51 2.29
N GLU A 92 9.87 7.42 3.03
CA GLU A 92 9.67 7.39 4.48
C GLU A 92 10.72 8.19 5.23
N GLU A 93 12.01 8.09 4.83
CA GLU A 93 13.09 8.91 5.38
C GLU A 93 12.84 10.40 5.15
N GLU A 94 12.49 10.81 3.93
CA GLU A 94 12.18 12.21 3.65
C GLU A 94 10.98 12.69 4.46
N THR A 95 9.89 11.90 4.52
CA THR A 95 8.70 12.27 5.29
C THR A 95 9.00 12.44 6.78
N SER A 96 9.87 11.60 7.35
CA SER A 96 10.26 11.66 8.76
C SER A 96 11.11 12.88 9.14
N ARG A 97 11.55 13.69 8.17
CA ARG A 97 12.21 14.98 8.43
C ARG A 97 11.25 16.07 8.92
N MET A 98 9.93 15.84 8.81
CA MET A 98 8.93 16.75 9.36
C MET A 98 8.79 16.57 10.88
N ASP A 99 8.54 17.66 11.60
CA ASP A 99 8.28 17.62 13.04
C ASP A 99 7.01 16.81 13.37
N GLU A 100 5.98 16.94 12.52
CA GLU A 100 4.77 16.10 12.58
C GLU A 100 4.61 15.33 11.28
N TYR A 101 4.56 13.98 11.37
CA TYR A 101 4.40 13.14 10.21
C TYR A 101 3.66 11.83 10.51
N VAL A 102 2.99 11.30 9.51
CA VAL A 102 2.42 9.95 9.52
C VAL A 102 2.73 9.27 8.19
N VAL A 103 3.23 8.06 8.25
CA VAL A 103 3.38 7.18 7.08
C VAL A 103 2.37 6.05 7.18
N LEU A 104 1.55 5.89 6.15
CA LEU A 104 0.57 4.83 6.03
C LEU A 104 1.09 3.77 5.06
N ARG A 105 1.55 2.62 5.58
CA ARG A 105 1.95 1.46 4.79
C ARG A 105 0.72 0.65 4.45
N PHE A 106 0.10 0.95 3.32
CA PHE A 106 -1.08 0.22 2.84
C PHE A 106 -0.73 -1.19 2.38
N GLY A 107 -1.60 -2.16 2.73
CA GLY A 107 -1.66 -3.46 2.08
C GLY A 107 -2.01 -3.33 0.59
N TRP A 108 -2.34 -4.44 -0.06
CA TRP A 108 -2.75 -4.43 -1.46
C TRP A 108 -4.11 -3.77 -1.62
N LEU A 109 -4.14 -2.71 -2.40
CA LEU A 109 -5.36 -1.94 -2.66
C LEU A 109 -6.33 -2.73 -3.55
N TYR A 110 -7.58 -2.85 -3.12
CA TYR A 110 -8.66 -3.41 -3.91
C TYR A 110 -9.87 -2.46 -3.98
N GLY A 111 -10.79 -2.74 -4.88
CA GLY A 111 -11.97 -1.91 -5.12
C GLY A 111 -12.04 -1.41 -6.57
N PRO A 112 -13.01 -0.56 -6.91
CA PRO A 112 -13.20 -0.06 -8.27
C PRO A 112 -11.97 0.66 -8.82
N GLY A 113 -11.55 0.30 -10.04
CA GLY A 113 -10.40 0.90 -10.71
C GLY A 113 -9.02 0.37 -10.26
N THR A 114 -8.98 -0.63 -9.38
CA THR A 114 -7.74 -1.33 -8.99
C THR A 114 -7.50 -2.57 -9.85
N TRP A 115 -6.38 -3.24 -9.62
CA TRP A 115 -6.08 -4.50 -10.31
C TRP A 115 -7.07 -5.63 -10.00
N TYR A 116 -7.76 -5.58 -8.86
CA TYR A 116 -8.72 -6.58 -8.38
C TYR A 116 -10.18 -6.23 -8.70
N GLY A 117 -10.46 -5.01 -9.12
CA GLY A 117 -11.79 -4.60 -9.56
C GLY A 117 -12.06 -4.98 -11.01
N LYS A 118 -13.29 -4.76 -11.47
CA LYS A 118 -13.72 -5.02 -12.85
C LYS A 118 -12.77 -4.36 -13.85
N ASP A 119 -12.41 -5.12 -14.88
CA ASP A 119 -11.47 -4.74 -15.94
C ASP A 119 -10.01 -4.51 -15.44
N GLY A 120 -9.72 -4.78 -14.17
CA GLY A 120 -8.37 -4.74 -13.61
C GLY A 120 -7.52 -5.93 -14.05
N MET A 121 -6.21 -5.84 -13.83
CA MET A 121 -5.25 -6.84 -14.30
C MET A 121 -5.55 -8.25 -13.76
N ILE A 122 -5.80 -8.37 -12.45
CA ILE A 122 -6.13 -9.67 -11.82
C ILE A 122 -7.49 -10.16 -12.29
N TYR A 123 -8.50 -9.28 -12.34
CA TYR A 123 -9.81 -9.62 -12.88
C TYR A 123 -9.72 -10.24 -14.28
N ASN A 124 -8.96 -9.60 -15.18
CA ASN A 124 -8.81 -10.08 -16.55
C ASN A 124 -8.12 -11.44 -16.63
N GLN A 125 -7.11 -11.73 -15.79
CA GLN A 125 -6.50 -13.08 -15.74
C GLN A 125 -7.55 -14.17 -15.46
N PHE A 126 -8.47 -13.92 -14.54
CA PHE A 126 -9.54 -14.87 -14.22
C PHE A 126 -10.55 -15.02 -15.37
N VAL A 127 -10.97 -13.93 -15.99
CA VAL A 127 -11.93 -13.94 -17.10
C VAL A 127 -11.32 -14.57 -18.36
N ASP A 128 -10.03 -14.29 -18.64
CA ASP A 128 -9.29 -14.84 -19.78
C ASP A 128 -8.90 -16.31 -19.59
N GLY A 129 -9.08 -16.85 -18.39
CA GLY A 129 -8.88 -18.27 -18.09
C GLY A 129 -7.44 -18.69 -17.75
N ASN A 130 -6.52 -17.74 -17.53
CA ASN A 130 -5.12 -18.01 -17.23
C ASN A 130 -4.65 -17.19 -16.03
N VAL A 131 -4.67 -17.80 -14.85
CA VAL A 131 -4.32 -17.15 -13.59
C VAL A 131 -2.96 -17.64 -13.10
N THR A 132 -2.07 -16.71 -12.77
CA THR A 132 -0.83 -17.03 -12.06
C THR A 132 -0.73 -16.17 -10.81
N LEU A 133 -0.69 -16.80 -9.64
CA LEU A 133 -0.57 -16.16 -8.33
C LEU A 133 0.50 -16.86 -7.49
N SER A 134 1.09 -16.12 -6.54
CA SER A 134 1.89 -16.72 -5.47
C SER A 134 0.99 -17.25 -4.36
N ASP A 135 1.39 -18.32 -3.66
CA ASP A 135 0.73 -18.80 -2.44
C ASP A 135 1.18 -18.01 -1.17
N GLY A 136 1.83 -16.89 -1.36
CA GLY A 136 2.18 -15.98 -0.28
C GLY A 136 0.94 -15.39 0.41
N VAL A 137 1.16 -14.86 1.61
CA VAL A 137 0.10 -14.20 2.38
C VAL A 137 -0.03 -12.75 1.91
N THR A 138 -1.24 -12.37 1.51
CA THR A 138 -1.61 -11.02 1.12
C THR A 138 -2.48 -10.38 2.21
N SER A 139 -2.17 -9.16 2.58
CA SER A 139 -3.03 -8.29 3.39
C SER A 139 -3.62 -7.22 2.50
N PHE A 140 -4.95 -7.11 2.48
CA PHE A 140 -5.68 -6.20 1.61
C PHE A 140 -6.15 -4.94 2.35
N VAL A 141 -6.47 -3.89 1.59
CA VAL A 141 -7.18 -2.70 2.08
C VAL A 141 -8.06 -2.13 0.97
N HIS A 142 -9.30 -1.80 1.28
CA HIS A 142 -10.22 -1.19 0.30
C HIS A 142 -9.81 0.26 0.01
N LEU A 143 -10.07 0.74 -1.21
CA LEU A 143 -9.79 2.14 -1.57
C LEU A 143 -10.51 3.14 -0.67
N ASP A 144 -11.77 2.89 -0.30
CA ASP A 144 -12.52 3.76 0.62
C ASP A 144 -11.86 3.79 2.00
N ASP A 145 -11.32 2.64 2.47
CA ASP A 145 -10.54 2.57 3.70
C ASP A 145 -9.22 3.35 3.59
N ALA A 146 -8.54 3.26 2.46
CA ALA A 146 -7.33 4.03 2.24
C ALA A 146 -7.58 5.55 2.27
N VAL A 147 -8.72 6.01 1.73
CA VAL A 147 -9.15 7.41 1.81
C VAL A 147 -9.48 7.78 3.26
N GLU A 148 -10.34 7.00 3.91
CA GLU A 148 -10.81 7.28 5.28
C GLU A 148 -9.64 7.27 6.28
N THR A 149 -8.73 6.30 6.18
CA THR A 149 -7.55 6.23 7.05
C THR A 149 -6.57 7.38 6.82
N SER A 150 -6.47 7.89 5.59
CA SER A 150 -5.69 9.11 5.31
C SER A 150 -6.28 10.33 6.03
N ILE A 151 -7.60 10.40 6.17
CA ILE A 151 -8.27 11.46 6.95
C ILE A 151 -8.09 11.22 8.45
N GLN A 152 -8.25 10.00 8.95
CA GLN A 152 -8.03 9.66 10.36
C GLN A 152 -6.61 9.98 10.82
N ALA A 153 -5.62 9.81 9.92
CA ALA A 153 -4.21 10.10 10.18
C ALA A 153 -3.91 11.57 10.51
N LEU A 154 -4.84 12.49 10.24
CA LEU A 154 -4.74 13.87 10.72
C LEU A 154 -4.57 13.95 12.25
N ASN A 155 -5.14 12.99 12.98
CA ASN A 155 -5.15 12.93 14.44
C ASN A 155 -4.19 11.88 15.02
N PHE A 156 -3.41 11.16 14.19
CA PHE A 156 -2.46 10.17 14.68
C PHE A 156 -1.17 10.82 15.18
N ASP A 157 -0.57 10.15 16.15
CA ASP A 157 0.78 10.50 16.60
C ASP A 157 1.80 10.25 15.48
N ASN A 158 2.98 10.87 15.60
CA ASN A 158 4.07 10.64 14.65
C ASN A 158 4.43 9.15 14.55
N GLY A 159 4.61 8.69 13.33
CA GLY A 159 5.06 7.33 13.12
C GLY A 159 4.63 6.70 11.81
N ILE A 160 4.96 5.42 11.70
CA ILE A 160 4.62 4.54 10.59
C ILE A 160 3.52 3.59 11.07
N TYR A 161 2.51 3.36 10.23
CA TYR A 161 1.36 2.52 10.52
C TYR A 161 1.06 1.60 9.35
N ASN A 162 1.00 0.30 9.59
CA ASN A 162 0.45 -0.65 8.65
C ASN A 162 -1.07 -0.52 8.60
N VAL A 163 -1.62 -0.44 7.40
CA VAL A 163 -3.06 -0.32 7.16
C VAL A 163 -3.51 -1.44 6.23
N ALA A 164 -4.19 -2.40 6.80
CA ALA A 164 -4.79 -3.53 6.09
C ALA A 164 -6.04 -4.00 6.85
N ASP A 165 -6.86 -4.80 6.21
CA ASP A 165 -7.98 -5.47 6.87
C ASP A 165 -7.52 -6.58 7.84
N ASP A 166 -8.48 -7.24 8.49
CA ASP A 166 -8.24 -8.21 9.56
C ASP A 166 -8.06 -9.65 9.07
N GLU A 167 -8.15 -9.88 7.77
CA GLU A 167 -8.12 -11.23 7.20
C GLU A 167 -7.00 -11.38 6.14
N PRO A 168 -5.72 -11.47 6.55
CA PRO A 168 -4.65 -11.84 5.63
C PRO A 168 -4.95 -13.20 4.97
N VAL A 169 -4.72 -13.33 3.66
CA VAL A 169 -5.16 -14.49 2.89
C VAL A 169 -4.04 -15.05 2.01
N LYS A 170 -3.96 -16.38 1.90
CA LYS A 170 -3.08 -17.05 0.95
C LYS A 170 -3.58 -16.90 -0.48
N GLY A 171 -2.66 -16.88 -1.44
CA GLY A 171 -3.01 -16.76 -2.84
C GLY A 171 -3.94 -17.87 -3.34
N SER A 172 -3.76 -19.11 -2.87
CA SER A 172 -4.64 -20.24 -3.20
C SER A 172 -6.08 -20.04 -2.69
N ASP A 173 -6.24 -19.59 -1.44
CA ASP A 173 -7.56 -19.36 -0.85
C ASP A 173 -8.26 -18.16 -1.52
N PHE A 174 -7.49 -17.09 -1.81
CA PHE A 174 -7.98 -15.95 -2.58
C PHE A 174 -8.46 -16.38 -3.97
N ALA A 175 -7.66 -17.16 -4.70
CA ALA A 175 -7.99 -17.62 -6.06
C ALA A 175 -9.29 -18.42 -6.09
N GLU A 176 -9.45 -19.34 -5.13
CA GLU A 176 -10.66 -20.18 -5.04
C GLU A 176 -11.92 -19.32 -4.75
N TRP A 177 -11.82 -18.34 -3.86
CA TRP A 177 -12.93 -17.44 -3.59
C TRP A 177 -13.24 -16.53 -4.77
N TYR A 178 -12.20 -15.94 -5.40
CA TYR A 178 -12.36 -14.94 -6.46
C TYR A 178 -12.99 -15.54 -7.73
N LYS A 179 -12.59 -16.77 -8.15
CA LYS A 179 -13.21 -17.46 -9.26
C LYS A 179 -14.69 -17.73 -9.03
N GLN A 180 -15.07 -18.07 -7.77
CA GLN A 180 -16.48 -18.27 -7.41
C GLN A 180 -17.29 -16.97 -7.54
N GLN A 181 -16.73 -15.83 -7.12
CA GLN A 181 -17.42 -14.53 -7.26
C GLN A 181 -17.64 -14.17 -8.72
N LEU A 182 -16.71 -14.49 -9.60
CA LEU A 182 -16.81 -14.23 -11.04
C LEU A 182 -17.63 -15.29 -11.79
N ASN A 183 -17.92 -16.42 -11.15
CA ASN A 183 -18.55 -17.60 -11.77
C ASN A 183 -17.77 -18.07 -13.01
N VAL A 184 -16.46 -18.20 -12.87
CA VAL A 184 -15.53 -18.70 -13.90
C VAL A 184 -14.75 -19.90 -13.38
N ASP A 185 -14.15 -20.68 -14.30
CA ASP A 185 -13.31 -21.84 -13.96
C ASP A 185 -11.98 -21.76 -14.75
N PRO A 186 -11.09 -20.81 -14.39
CA PRO A 186 -9.82 -20.65 -15.07
C PRO A 186 -8.82 -21.74 -14.73
N GLU A 187 -7.81 -21.91 -15.59
CA GLU A 187 -6.60 -22.63 -15.20
C GLU A 187 -5.82 -21.76 -14.19
N ILE A 188 -5.61 -22.30 -12.98
CA ILE A 188 -4.93 -21.56 -11.89
C ILE A 188 -3.57 -22.19 -11.63
N ASN A 189 -2.51 -21.41 -11.85
CA ASN A 189 -1.13 -21.78 -11.56
C ASN A 189 -0.67 -21.06 -10.27
N ILE A 190 -0.66 -21.80 -9.14
CA ILE A 190 -0.19 -21.28 -7.87
C ILE A 190 1.32 -21.52 -7.75
N GLN A 191 2.08 -20.46 -7.69
CA GLN A 191 3.53 -20.47 -7.46
C GLN A 191 3.84 -20.59 -5.97
N PRO A 192 4.93 -21.26 -5.58
CA PRO A 192 5.37 -21.29 -4.19
C PRO A 192 5.58 -19.88 -3.63
N ALA A 193 5.13 -19.67 -2.39
CA ALA A 193 5.33 -18.41 -1.67
C ALA A 193 6.81 -18.03 -1.55
N GLN A 194 7.13 -16.76 -1.72
CA GLN A 194 8.44 -16.26 -1.37
C GLN A 194 8.49 -15.93 0.14
N PRO A 195 9.64 -16.09 0.80
CA PRO A 195 9.74 -15.91 2.25
C PRO A 195 9.36 -14.49 2.75
N PHE A 196 9.35 -13.49 1.89
CA PHE A 196 8.94 -12.12 2.19
C PHE A 196 7.44 -11.86 1.98
N GLU A 197 6.71 -12.80 1.37
CA GLU A 197 5.25 -12.70 1.15
C GLU A 197 4.49 -13.19 2.38
N ARG A 198 4.58 -12.42 3.46
CA ARG A 198 4.13 -12.82 4.79
C ARG A 198 2.92 -12.04 5.34
N GLY A 199 2.41 -11.06 4.59
CA GLY A 199 1.34 -10.18 5.04
C GLY A 199 1.78 -9.23 6.16
N ILE A 200 0.85 -8.42 6.65
CA ILE A 200 1.09 -7.41 7.71
C ILE A 200 -0.01 -7.44 8.76
N THR A 201 0.31 -7.02 10.01
CA THR A 201 -0.71 -6.72 11.03
C THR A 201 -1.14 -5.25 10.92
N ASN A 202 -2.33 -4.93 11.45
CA ASN A 202 -2.84 -3.57 11.60
C ASN A 202 -2.99 -3.17 13.08
N ASP A 203 -2.33 -3.87 13.99
CA ASP A 203 -2.51 -3.70 15.43
C ASP A 203 -2.16 -2.30 15.91
N LYS A 204 -1.05 -1.73 15.41
CA LYS A 204 -0.62 -0.38 15.76
C LYS A 204 -1.61 0.68 15.25
N PHE A 205 -2.11 0.52 14.02
CA PHE A 205 -3.15 1.38 13.46
C PHE A 205 -4.41 1.38 14.34
N LYS A 206 -4.88 0.20 14.75
CA LYS A 206 -6.04 0.06 15.65
C LYS A 206 -5.78 0.62 17.03
N ALA A 207 -4.60 0.39 17.61
CA ALA A 207 -4.22 0.96 18.90
C ALA A 207 -4.23 2.50 18.90
N GLN A 208 -3.94 3.13 17.75
CA GLN A 208 -4.05 4.59 17.53
C GLN A 208 -5.51 5.07 17.37
N GLY A 209 -6.48 4.16 17.39
CA GLY A 209 -7.89 4.47 17.19
C GLY A 209 -8.36 4.39 15.74
N GLY A 210 -7.53 3.86 14.86
CA GLY A 210 -7.85 3.64 13.45
C GLY A 210 -9.03 2.68 13.26
N LYS A 211 -9.88 2.97 12.29
CA LYS A 211 -11.08 2.19 11.96
C LYS A 211 -11.18 1.98 10.46
N LEU A 212 -11.61 0.80 10.07
CA LEU A 212 -11.91 0.43 8.70
C LEU A 212 -13.43 0.33 8.49
N ILE A 213 -13.87 0.63 7.28
CA ILE A 213 -15.24 0.42 6.80
C ILE A 213 -15.46 -1.07 6.57
N TYR A 214 -14.46 -1.73 5.95
CA TYR A 214 -14.49 -3.16 5.62
C TYR A 214 -13.50 -3.90 6.53
N SER A 215 -14.01 -4.71 7.45
CA SER A 215 -13.18 -5.48 8.38
C SER A 215 -12.40 -6.60 7.70
N THR A 216 -12.93 -7.12 6.59
CA THR A 216 -12.29 -8.17 5.79
C THR A 216 -12.39 -7.83 4.31
N TRP A 217 -11.44 -8.32 3.52
CA TRP A 217 -11.47 -8.16 2.08
C TRP A 217 -12.73 -8.77 1.43
N LYS A 218 -13.31 -9.79 2.02
CA LYS A 218 -14.56 -10.39 1.53
C LYS A 218 -15.75 -9.47 1.66
N ASP A 219 -15.77 -8.65 2.71
CA ASP A 219 -16.88 -7.71 2.94
C ASP A 219 -16.88 -6.58 1.90
N GLY A 220 -15.70 -6.15 1.46
CA GLY A 220 -15.55 -5.02 0.53
C GLY A 220 -15.33 -5.43 -0.93
N MET A 221 -14.76 -6.62 -1.17
CA MET A 221 -14.39 -7.02 -2.52
C MET A 221 -15.59 -7.50 -3.33
N ASN A 222 -15.95 -6.69 -4.31
CA ASN A 222 -16.95 -7.07 -5.31
C ASN A 222 -16.33 -6.90 -6.70
N PRO A 223 -15.71 -7.96 -7.26
CA PRO A 223 -15.00 -7.88 -8.52
C PRO A 223 -15.92 -7.63 -9.74
N ILE A 224 -17.22 -7.71 -9.56
CA ILE A 224 -18.20 -7.50 -10.65
C ILE A 224 -18.60 -6.02 -10.76
N LYS A 225 -18.45 -5.25 -9.70
CA LYS A 225 -18.68 -3.80 -9.67
C LYS A 225 -17.38 -3.07 -9.98
#